data_53f309547012d0af04314f9a5e27d24b
#
_entry.id   53f309547012d0af04314f9a5e27d24b
#
_cell.length_a   1.000
_cell.length_b   1.000
_cell.length_c   1.000
_cell.angle_alpha   90.00
_cell.angle_beta   90.00
_cell.angle_gamma   90.00
#
_symmetry.space_group_name_H-M   'P 1'
#
loop_
_entity.id
_entity.type
_entity.pdbx_description
1 polymer ?
#
loop_
_entity_poly.entity_id
_entity_poly.type
_entity_poly.pdbx_seq_one_letter_code
_entity_poly.pdbx_strand_id
1 'polypeptide(L)'
;MTGRNRGISPKSIHLKIYSPSVLDLALVGLPGMNKVSVGDQPVDIEDQIRSMCTSYASNPNSIILAVTAANTDLANSDALKLTHEADPEGERTIGVLTKLDLMDPGTDAVEVLQNRVIPLRRWW
;
A
#
# COMPACT_ATOMS: atom_id res chain seq x y z
N MET A 1 6.39 -3.63 -14.27
CA MET A 1 6.92 -3.72 -15.63
C MET A 1 8.05 -2.72 -15.80
N THR A 2 9.21 -3.21 -16.06
CA THR A 2 10.36 -2.37 -16.39
C THR A 2 10.20 -1.90 -17.83
N GLY A 3 10.10 -0.60 -18.04
CA GLY A 3 10.27 -0.01 -19.35
C GLY A 3 11.67 -0.32 -19.91
N ARG A 4 11.96 0.07 -21.14
CA ARG A 4 13.28 -0.11 -21.76
C ARG A 4 14.42 0.58 -21.00
N ASN A 5 14.11 1.57 -20.19
CA ASN A 5 15.00 2.18 -19.21
C ASN A 5 14.58 1.64 -17.84
N ARG A 6 15.51 1.30 -16.97
CA ARG A 6 15.33 0.66 -15.65
C ARG A 6 14.44 1.46 -14.64
N GLY A 7 13.68 2.40 -15.13
CA GLY A 7 12.69 3.18 -14.42
C GLY A 7 11.29 2.54 -14.38
N ILE A 8 10.33 3.24 -13.78
CA ILE A 8 8.93 2.83 -13.69
C ILE A 8 8.16 3.39 -14.87
N SER A 9 7.29 2.58 -15.45
CA SER A 9 6.38 3.01 -16.49
C SER A 9 5.01 3.39 -15.88
N PRO A 10 4.47 4.58 -16.20
CA PRO A 10 3.12 4.95 -15.78
C PRO A 10 2.02 4.22 -16.57
N LYS A 11 2.38 3.41 -17.57
CA LYS A 11 1.41 2.65 -18.35
C LYS A 11 0.84 1.51 -17.53
N SER A 12 -0.47 1.51 -17.34
CA SER A 12 -1.19 0.45 -16.64
C SER A 12 -1.25 -0.84 -17.47
N ILE A 13 -1.20 -1.97 -16.79
CA ILE A 13 -1.56 -3.27 -17.34
C ILE A 13 -3.03 -3.50 -16.99
N HIS A 14 -3.86 -3.70 -17.99
CA HIS A 14 -5.27 -3.98 -17.78
C HIS A 14 -5.53 -5.48 -17.90
N LEU A 15 -6.03 -6.07 -16.82
CA LEU A 15 -6.50 -7.45 -16.77
C LEU A 15 -7.99 -7.46 -16.44
N LYS A 16 -8.79 -8.17 -17.24
CA LYS A 16 -10.21 -8.37 -16.97
C LYS A 16 -10.46 -9.85 -16.68
N ILE A 17 -11.10 -10.13 -15.55
CA ILE A 17 -11.46 -11.48 -15.12
C ILE A 17 -12.99 -11.55 -15.09
N TYR A 18 -13.57 -12.50 -15.80
CA TYR A 18 -14.99 -12.74 -15.84
C TYR A 18 -15.31 -14.07 -15.15
N SER A 19 -16.15 -14.02 -14.13
CA SER A 19 -16.61 -15.20 -13.42
C SER A 19 -17.96 -14.90 -12.75
N PRO A 20 -18.88 -15.84 -12.68
CA PRO A 20 -20.16 -15.64 -11.97
C PRO A 20 -19.97 -15.50 -10.44
N SER A 21 -18.80 -15.84 -9.92
CA SER A 21 -18.50 -15.83 -8.47
C SER A 21 -17.62 -14.66 -8.02
N VAL A 22 -17.28 -13.72 -8.90
CA VAL A 22 -16.49 -12.52 -8.53
C VAL A 22 -17.37 -11.29 -8.44
N LEU A 23 -16.99 -10.38 -7.56
CA LEU A 23 -17.64 -9.06 -7.46
C LEU A 23 -17.24 -8.19 -8.65
N ASP A 24 -18.14 -7.29 -9.04
CA ASP A 24 -17.82 -6.21 -10.00
C ASP A 24 -16.98 -5.16 -9.28
N LEU A 25 -15.67 -5.31 -9.38
CA LEU A 25 -14.69 -4.54 -8.63
C LEU A 25 -13.45 -4.27 -9.49
N ALA A 26 -12.95 -3.04 -9.45
CA ALA A 26 -11.65 -2.68 -10.00
C ALA A 26 -10.60 -2.67 -8.88
N LEU A 27 -9.55 -3.47 -9.04
CA LEU A 27 -8.39 -3.49 -8.14
C LEU A 27 -7.20 -2.84 -8.83
N VAL A 28 -6.53 -1.93 -8.15
CA VAL A 28 -5.30 -1.27 -8.62
C VAL A 28 -4.13 -1.75 -7.77
N GLY A 29 -3.23 -2.53 -8.37
CA GLY A 29 -1.96 -2.91 -7.76
C GLY A 29 -0.88 -1.88 -8.10
N LEU A 30 -0.37 -1.19 -7.09
CA LEU A 30 0.68 -0.18 -7.23
C LEU A 30 2.07 -0.78 -6.98
N PRO A 31 3.14 -0.17 -7.50
CA PRO A 31 4.50 -0.58 -7.16
C PRO A 31 4.75 -0.47 -5.65
N GLY A 32 5.57 -1.36 -5.09
CA GLY A 32 6.04 -1.23 -3.71
C GLY A 32 6.90 0.03 -3.55
N MET A 33 6.76 0.71 -2.42
CA MET A 33 7.58 1.87 -2.08
C MET A 33 8.96 1.40 -1.63
N ASN A 34 9.95 1.56 -2.51
CA ASN A 34 11.34 1.26 -2.22
C ASN A 34 12.05 2.52 -1.76
N LYS A 35 12.76 2.46 -0.64
CA LYS A 35 13.48 3.60 -0.06
C LYS A 35 14.84 3.86 -0.72
N VAL A 36 15.35 2.92 -1.50
CA VAL A 36 16.69 3.03 -2.10
C VAL A 36 16.64 2.49 -3.52
N SER A 37 17.18 3.26 -4.45
CA SER A 37 17.43 2.77 -5.80
C SER A 37 18.44 1.62 -5.77
N VAL A 38 18.13 0.52 -6.43
CA VAL A 38 19.01 -0.66 -6.48
C VAL A 38 19.67 -0.75 -7.86
N GLY A 39 20.99 -0.83 -7.87
CA GLY A 39 21.76 -0.93 -9.11
C GLY A 39 21.63 0.33 -9.99
N ASP A 40 21.25 0.16 -11.25
CA ASP A 40 21.15 1.25 -12.24
C ASP A 40 19.74 1.89 -12.28
N GLN A 41 18.97 1.82 -11.19
CA GLN A 41 17.69 2.53 -11.11
C GLN A 41 17.92 4.04 -11.03
N PRO A 42 16.99 4.86 -11.60
CA PRO A 42 17.06 6.31 -11.45
C PRO A 42 17.07 6.73 -9.98
N VAL A 43 17.82 7.78 -9.67
CA VAL A 43 17.93 8.32 -8.29
C VAL A 43 16.57 8.82 -7.77
N ASP A 44 15.70 9.26 -8.68
CA ASP A 44 14.34 9.77 -8.41
C ASP A 44 13.24 8.71 -8.45
N ILE A 45 13.60 7.41 -8.42
CA ILE A 45 12.62 6.31 -8.52
C ILE A 45 11.62 6.33 -7.36
N GLU A 46 12.06 6.70 -6.17
CA GLU A 46 11.19 6.83 -4.99
C GLU A 46 10.12 7.90 -5.21
N ASP A 47 10.51 9.08 -5.69
CA ASP A 47 9.58 10.17 -5.98
C ASP A 47 8.60 9.81 -7.09
N GLN A 48 9.03 9.08 -8.11
CA GLN A 48 8.17 8.59 -9.17
C GLN A 48 7.12 7.61 -8.64
N ILE A 49 7.53 6.65 -7.79
CA ILE A 49 6.61 5.69 -7.14
C ILE A 49 5.63 6.44 -6.25
N ARG A 50 6.14 7.32 -5.38
CA ARG A 50 5.32 8.11 -4.47
C ARG A 50 4.28 8.93 -5.21
N SER A 51 4.68 9.67 -6.24
CA SER A 51 3.78 10.45 -7.09
C SER A 51 2.69 9.59 -7.73
N MET A 52 3.04 8.43 -8.24
CA MET A 52 2.09 7.47 -8.80
C MET A 52 1.10 6.97 -7.74
N CYS A 53 1.58 6.53 -6.58
CA CYS A 53 0.73 6.07 -5.49
C CYS A 53 -0.22 7.17 -5.01
N THR A 54 0.29 8.39 -4.82
CA THR A 54 -0.51 9.55 -4.41
C THR A 54 -1.62 9.85 -5.42
N SER A 55 -1.34 9.78 -6.72
CA SER A 55 -2.34 10.08 -7.76
C SER A 55 -3.56 9.15 -7.70
N TYR A 56 -3.36 7.87 -7.35
CA TYR A 56 -4.45 6.92 -7.17
C TYR A 56 -5.12 7.07 -5.80
N ALA A 57 -4.34 7.25 -4.73
CA ALA A 57 -4.86 7.36 -3.36
C ALA A 57 -5.69 8.64 -3.14
N SER A 58 -5.37 9.72 -3.84
CA SER A 58 -6.10 10.99 -3.74
C SER A 58 -7.48 10.97 -4.42
N ASN A 59 -7.83 9.91 -5.15
CA ASN A 59 -9.16 9.80 -5.73
C ASN A 59 -10.21 9.55 -4.61
N PRO A 60 -11.18 10.46 -4.41
CA PRO A 60 -12.15 10.35 -3.32
C PRO A 60 -13.08 9.13 -3.44
N ASN A 61 -13.21 8.55 -4.63
CA ASN A 61 -14.02 7.36 -4.89
C ASN A 61 -13.24 6.05 -4.74
N SER A 62 -11.98 6.10 -4.32
CA SER A 62 -11.15 4.92 -4.11
C SER A 62 -11.07 4.55 -2.63
N ILE A 63 -11.19 3.26 -2.33
CA ILE A 63 -10.81 2.69 -1.04
C ILE A 63 -9.32 2.37 -1.10
N ILE A 64 -8.59 2.73 -0.06
CA ILE A 64 -7.15 2.50 0.05
C ILE A 64 -6.92 1.25 0.90
N LEU A 65 -6.15 0.30 0.37
CA LEU A 65 -5.64 -0.83 1.14
C LEU A 65 -4.18 -0.55 1.53
N ALA A 66 -3.97 -0.17 2.79
CA ALA A 66 -2.64 0.09 3.34
C ALA A 66 -2.02 -1.22 3.85
N VAL A 67 -1.30 -1.90 2.97
CA VAL A 67 -0.71 -3.22 3.26
C VAL A 67 0.65 -3.05 3.93
N THR A 68 0.80 -3.59 5.14
CA THR A 68 2.02 -3.51 5.94
C THR A 68 2.34 -4.87 6.57
N ALA A 69 3.62 -5.22 6.68
CA ALA A 69 4.04 -6.42 7.37
C ALA A 69 3.98 -6.20 8.90
N ALA A 70 3.37 -7.14 9.63
CA ALA A 70 3.19 -7.03 11.08
C ALA A 70 4.50 -7.10 11.88
N ASN A 71 5.54 -7.69 11.29
CA ASN A 71 6.88 -7.80 11.89
C ASN A 71 7.76 -6.56 11.65
N THR A 72 7.17 -5.44 11.24
CA THR A 72 7.86 -4.16 11.04
C THR A 72 7.22 -3.08 11.92
N ASP A 73 8.00 -2.05 12.23
CA ASP A 73 7.47 -0.89 12.94
C ASP A 73 6.45 -0.13 12.05
N LEU A 74 5.20 -0.14 12.47
CA LEU A 74 4.09 0.51 11.76
C LEU A 74 4.28 2.02 11.64
N ALA A 75 4.93 2.67 12.62
CA ALA A 75 5.21 4.11 12.56
C ALA A 75 6.14 4.47 11.39
N ASN A 76 6.92 3.52 10.91
CA ASN A 76 7.81 3.67 9.76
C ASN A 76 7.21 3.18 8.44
N SER A 77 5.96 2.71 8.43
CA SER A 77 5.28 2.24 7.22
C SER A 77 5.02 3.38 6.24
N ASP A 78 5.66 3.33 5.08
CA ASP A 78 5.45 4.33 4.02
C ASP A 78 4.03 4.26 3.44
N ALA A 79 3.43 3.06 3.44
CA ALA A 79 2.03 2.88 3.05
C ALA A 79 1.10 3.66 3.97
N LEU A 80 1.29 3.56 5.29
CA LEU A 80 0.47 4.28 6.27
C LEU A 80 0.71 5.80 6.22
N LYS A 81 1.96 6.25 6.02
CA LYS A 81 2.27 7.67 5.86
C LYS A 81 1.59 8.28 4.64
N LEU A 82 1.74 7.64 3.48
CA LEU A 82 1.08 8.10 2.25
C LEU A 82 -0.44 8.09 2.38
N THR A 83 -0.98 7.07 3.03
CA THR A 83 -2.41 6.96 3.26
C THR A 83 -2.91 8.10 4.15
N HIS A 84 -2.20 8.43 5.22
CA HIS A 84 -2.57 9.54 6.10
C HIS A 84 -2.54 10.89 5.38
N GLU A 85 -1.63 11.09 4.43
CA GLU A 85 -1.62 12.28 3.59
C GLU A 85 -2.82 12.36 2.63
N ALA A 86 -3.25 11.21 2.07
CA ALA A 86 -4.35 11.15 1.10
C ALA A 86 -5.73 11.06 1.77
N ASP A 87 -5.80 10.57 2.99
CA ASP A 87 -7.02 10.31 3.76
C ASP A 87 -6.74 10.52 5.27
N PRO A 88 -6.58 11.79 5.70
CA PRO A 88 -6.21 12.12 7.08
C PRO A 88 -7.16 11.58 8.14
N GLU A 89 -8.45 11.52 7.84
CA GLU A 89 -9.50 11.01 8.74
C GLU A 89 -9.62 9.48 8.69
N GLY A 90 -8.91 8.81 7.80
CA GLY A 90 -8.93 7.35 7.66
C GLY A 90 -10.28 6.75 7.21
N GLU A 91 -11.16 7.55 6.61
CA GLU A 91 -12.52 7.13 6.26
C GLU A 91 -12.58 6.15 5.09
N ARG A 92 -11.61 6.22 4.21
CA ARG A 92 -11.48 5.38 3.00
C ARG A 92 -10.39 4.32 3.12
N THR A 93 -9.71 4.27 4.26
CA THR A 93 -8.54 3.42 4.46
C THR A 93 -8.87 2.17 5.23
N ILE A 94 -8.40 1.05 4.70
CA ILE A 94 -8.38 -0.24 5.37
C ILE A 94 -6.93 -0.64 5.55
N GLY A 95 -6.47 -0.80 6.79
CA GLY A 95 -5.16 -1.35 7.11
C GLY A 95 -5.17 -2.87 6.95
N VAL A 96 -4.15 -3.40 6.33
CA VAL A 96 -3.98 -4.86 6.14
C VAL A 96 -2.64 -5.28 6.72
N LEU A 97 -2.67 -6.14 7.73
CA LEU A 97 -1.47 -6.73 8.30
C LEU A 97 -1.18 -8.07 7.64
N THR A 98 0.06 -8.22 7.18
CA THR A 98 0.57 -9.47 6.62
C THR A 98 1.69 -10.02 7.49
N LYS A 99 2.11 -11.27 7.25
CA LYS A 99 3.26 -11.88 7.92
C LYS A 99 3.14 -11.92 9.45
N LEU A 100 1.94 -12.19 9.96
CA LEU A 100 1.71 -12.35 11.39
C LEU A 100 2.53 -13.52 11.99
N ASP A 101 2.80 -14.52 11.17
CA ASP A 101 3.65 -15.67 11.47
C ASP A 101 5.14 -15.31 11.70
N LEU A 102 5.56 -14.12 11.29
CA LEU A 102 6.93 -13.63 11.45
C LEU A 102 7.09 -12.61 12.59
N MET A 103 6.07 -12.42 13.40
CA MET A 103 6.18 -11.57 14.59
C MET A 103 7.08 -12.20 15.66
N ASP A 104 7.76 -11.36 16.44
CA ASP A 104 8.61 -11.83 17.51
C ASP A 104 7.80 -12.55 18.60
N PRO A 105 8.36 -13.61 19.23
CA PRO A 105 7.71 -14.30 20.34
C PRO A 105 7.32 -13.33 21.47
N GLY A 106 6.07 -13.39 21.89
CA GLY A 106 5.52 -12.53 22.94
C GLY A 106 4.98 -11.18 22.44
N THR A 107 5.01 -10.93 21.13
CA THR A 107 4.30 -9.82 20.50
C THR A 107 3.05 -10.32 19.78
N ASP A 108 2.04 -9.45 19.65
CA ASP A 108 0.84 -9.74 18.89
C ASP A 108 0.33 -8.49 18.17
N ALA A 109 -0.60 -8.69 17.24
CA ALA A 109 -1.20 -7.61 16.47
C ALA A 109 -2.54 -7.12 17.05
N VAL A 110 -2.96 -7.61 18.22
CA VAL A 110 -4.29 -7.35 18.78
C VAL A 110 -4.55 -5.85 18.97
N GLU A 111 -3.60 -5.13 19.52
CA GLU A 111 -3.72 -3.68 19.75
C GLU A 111 -3.93 -2.91 18.43
N VAL A 112 -3.22 -3.33 17.38
CA VAL A 112 -3.35 -2.72 16.04
C VAL A 112 -4.73 -3.04 15.45
N LEU A 113 -5.12 -4.32 15.46
CA LEU A 113 -6.41 -4.77 14.93
C LEU A 113 -7.61 -4.19 15.71
N GLN A 114 -7.42 -3.87 16.99
CA GLN A 114 -8.39 -3.16 17.82
C GLN A 114 -8.38 -1.63 17.63
N ASN A 115 -7.62 -1.14 16.65
CA ASN A 115 -7.55 0.28 16.29
C ASN A 115 -6.97 1.19 17.39
N ARG A 116 -6.10 0.65 18.25
CA ARG A 116 -5.53 1.39 19.40
C ARG A 116 -4.20 2.06 19.08
N VAL A 117 -3.51 1.60 18.04
CA VAL A 117 -2.17 2.10 17.68
C VAL A 117 -2.25 3.17 16.59
N ILE A 118 -2.92 2.85 15.50
CA ILE A 118 -3.16 3.78 14.39
C ILE A 118 -4.65 3.73 14.07
N PRO A 119 -5.40 4.79 14.32
CA PRO A 119 -6.82 4.82 14.07
C PRO A 119 -7.10 4.88 12.57
N LEU A 120 -7.73 3.85 12.05
CA LEU A 120 -8.24 3.74 10.70
C LEU A 120 -9.70 3.29 10.73
N ARG A 121 -10.39 3.39 9.62
CA ARG A 121 -11.76 2.87 9.53
C ARG A 121 -11.83 1.39 9.89
N ARG A 122 -10.84 0.61 9.46
CA ARG A 122 -10.74 -0.82 9.76
C ARG A 122 -9.33 -1.36 9.56
N TRP A 123 -8.99 -2.37 10.36
CA TRP A 123 -7.82 -3.24 10.18
C TRP A 123 -8.24 -4.66 9.85
N TRP A 124 -7.41 -5.34 9.03
CA TRP A 124 -7.53 -6.74 8.65
C TRP A 124 -6.20 -7.47 8.79
#